data_f6b6034551aec849f85f867c01b25955
#
_entry.id   f6b6034551aec849f85f867c01b25955
#
_cell.length_a   1.000
_cell.length_b   1.000
_cell.length_c   1.000
_cell.angle_alpha   90.00
_cell.angle_beta   90.00
_cell.angle_gamma   90.00
#
_symmetry.space_group_name_H-M   'P 1'
#
loop_
_entity.id
_entity.type
_entity.pdbx_description
1 polymer ?
#
loop_
_entity_poly.entity_id
_entity_poly.type
_entity_poly.pdbx_seq_one_letter_code
_entity_poly.pdbx_strand_id
1 'polypeptide(L)'
;MPQLNKGGKFVFGLSVIRPDLTIHIPPQALSEYDAVRDGKVIIFTGSKITGGFCVTTYSLLSNSKLKHILEDCPALRDCLLLEGEFMQYKGRKYAWISIDGSGVIKVPPKTLSVLDLHSGMELLSIRSSDIAFTMGAKGPLMERAYSFNGNIEKYLGEQRNEICN
;
A
#
# COMPACT_ATOMS: atom_id res chain seq x y z
N MET A 1 -3.66 14.71 9.38
CA MET A 1 -3.44 13.27 9.40
C MET A 1 -3.78 12.76 10.79
N PRO A 2 -4.86 12.00 10.92
CA PRO A 2 -5.33 11.61 12.26
C PRO A 2 -4.43 10.59 12.93
N GLN A 3 -4.47 10.61 14.24
CA GLN A 3 -3.77 9.67 15.07
C GLN A 3 -4.84 8.99 15.92
N LEU A 4 -4.96 7.68 15.80
CA LEU A 4 -6.06 6.96 16.43
C LEU A 4 -5.91 6.83 17.94
N ASN A 5 -4.66 6.85 18.42
CA ASN A 5 -4.38 6.83 19.85
C ASN A 5 -3.30 7.85 20.13
N LYS A 6 -3.27 8.34 21.37
CA LYS A 6 -2.17 9.18 21.80
C LYS A 6 -0.87 8.37 21.70
N GLY A 7 0.12 8.88 20.97
CA GLY A 7 1.37 8.17 20.75
C GLY A 7 1.29 7.04 19.74
N GLY A 8 0.14 6.83 19.11
CA GLY A 8 -0.03 5.78 18.12
C GLY A 8 0.41 6.19 16.72
N LYS A 9 0.23 5.28 15.77
CA LYS A 9 0.63 5.53 14.38
C LYS A 9 -0.31 6.50 13.70
N PHE A 10 0.24 7.30 12.80
CA PHE A 10 -0.56 8.20 12.00
C PHE A 10 -1.26 7.42 10.88
N VAL A 11 -2.48 7.85 10.59
CA VAL A 11 -3.33 7.24 9.58
C VAL A 11 -3.47 8.21 8.42
N PHE A 12 -3.18 7.73 7.20
CA PHE A 12 -3.32 8.55 6.01
C PHE A 12 -4.75 8.54 5.47
N GLY A 13 -5.47 7.45 5.63
CA GLY A 13 -6.84 7.33 5.16
C GLY A 13 -7.25 5.89 4.90
N LEU A 14 -8.48 5.73 4.44
CA LEU A 14 -9.04 4.44 4.02
C LEU A 14 -9.14 4.40 2.51
N SER A 15 -8.74 3.30 1.91
CA SER A 15 -8.89 3.07 0.47
C SER A 15 -9.76 1.84 0.25
N VAL A 16 -10.57 1.88 -0.80
CA VAL A 16 -11.43 0.74 -1.14
C VAL A 16 -10.85 0.04 -2.36
N ILE A 17 -10.80 -1.28 -2.31
CA ILE A 17 -10.43 -2.06 -3.49
C ILE A 17 -11.64 -2.07 -4.40
N ARG A 18 -11.54 -1.42 -5.54
CA ARG A 18 -12.66 -1.23 -6.46
C ARG A 18 -12.91 -2.48 -7.29
N PRO A 19 -14.09 -2.59 -7.91
CA PRO A 19 -14.39 -3.77 -8.73
C PRO A 19 -13.42 -4.02 -9.86
N ASP A 20 -12.77 -2.97 -10.40
CA ASP A 20 -11.76 -3.13 -11.43
C ASP A 20 -10.37 -3.41 -10.85
N LEU A 21 -10.31 -3.67 -9.53
CA LEU A 21 -9.10 -4.02 -8.78
C LEU A 21 -8.11 -2.86 -8.66
N THR A 22 -8.60 -1.64 -8.81
CA THR A 22 -7.77 -0.46 -8.57
C THR A 22 -7.90 0.00 -7.13
N ILE A 23 -6.84 0.61 -6.64
CA ILE A 23 -6.76 1.14 -5.27
C ILE A 23 -6.14 2.53 -5.37
N HIS A 24 -6.83 3.51 -4.80
CA HIS A 24 -6.29 4.87 -4.77
C HIS A 24 -5.56 5.06 -3.45
N ILE A 25 -4.26 5.20 -3.51
CA ILE A 25 -3.43 5.41 -2.31
C ILE A 25 -3.68 6.84 -1.81
N PRO A 26 -3.86 7.02 -0.50
CA PRO A 26 -4.12 8.36 0.04
C PRO A 26 -3.05 9.37 -0.34
N PRO A 27 -3.45 10.59 -0.73
CA PRO A 27 -2.49 11.60 -1.18
C PRO A 27 -1.38 11.95 -0.19
N GLN A 28 -1.67 11.92 1.10
CA GLN A 28 -0.63 12.20 2.10
C GLN A 28 0.46 11.13 2.09
N ALA A 29 0.09 9.87 1.88
CA ALA A 29 1.07 8.80 1.77
C ALA A 29 1.90 8.96 0.51
N LEU A 30 1.23 9.29 -0.61
CA LEU A 30 1.94 9.53 -1.87
C LEU A 30 2.99 10.62 -1.72
N SER A 31 2.62 11.70 -1.06
CA SER A 31 3.51 12.84 -0.87
C SER A 31 4.65 12.51 0.08
N GLU A 32 4.35 11.88 1.19
CA GLU A 32 5.37 11.60 2.21
C GLU A 32 6.44 10.64 1.70
N TYR A 33 6.05 9.67 0.89
CA TYR A 33 6.97 8.64 0.39
C TYR A 33 7.39 8.85 -1.07
N ASP A 34 6.93 9.95 -1.68
CA ASP A 34 7.21 10.27 -3.08
C ASP A 34 6.90 9.07 -3.98
N ALA A 35 5.74 8.48 -3.75
CA ALA A 35 5.42 7.16 -4.28
C ALA A 35 5.18 7.11 -5.79
N VAL A 36 4.79 8.24 -6.41
CA VAL A 36 4.49 8.24 -7.86
C VAL A 36 5.71 8.54 -8.72
N ARG A 37 6.82 8.89 -8.09
CA ARG A 37 8.00 9.39 -8.79
C ARG A 37 8.53 8.46 -9.86
N ASP A 38 8.65 7.17 -9.54
CA ASP A 38 9.28 6.21 -10.45
C ASP A 38 8.27 5.49 -11.34
N GLY A 39 6.98 5.80 -11.22
CA GLY A 39 5.94 5.13 -12.00
C GLY A 39 5.67 3.70 -11.56
N LYS A 40 6.34 3.23 -10.54
CA LYS A 40 6.14 1.89 -9.98
C LYS A 40 6.53 1.89 -8.52
N VAL A 41 5.92 0.99 -7.78
CA VAL A 41 6.20 0.81 -6.35
C VAL A 41 6.48 -0.66 -6.10
N ILE A 42 7.04 -0.96 -4.94
CA ILE A 42 7.21 -2.33 -4.48
C ILE A 42 6.18 -2.55 -3.39
N ILE A 43 5.42 -3.63 -3.52
CA ILE A 43 4.52 -4.06 -2.45
C ILE A 43 5.09 -5.32 -1.84
N PHE A 44 4.90 -5.48 -0.55
CA PHE A 44 5.39 -6.67 0.13
C PHE A 44 4.48 -7.06 1.28
N THR A 45 4.57 -8.32 1.69
CA THR A 45 3.68 -8.84 2.73
C THR A 45 4.03 -8.19 4.06
N GLY A 46 2.98 -7.80 4.78
CA GLY A 46 3.14 -7.20 6.09
C GLY A 46 2.92 -8.20 7.21
N SER A 47 2.52 -7.68 8.35
CA SER A 47 2.21 -8.47 9.52
C SER A 47 0.94 -9.28 9.30
N LYS A 48 0.87 -10.48 9.85
CA LYS A 48 -0.36 -11.27 9.82
C LYS A 48 -1.47 -10.61 10.63
N ILE A 49 -1.10 -9.76 11.57
CA ILE A 49 -2.08 -9.05 12.41
C ILE A 49 -2.84 -8.02 11.58
N THR A 50 -2.16 -7.29 10.72
CA THR A 50 -2.81 -6.26 9.90
C THR A 50 -3.32 -6.77 8.57
N GLY A 51 -2.74 -7.86 8.06
CA GLY A 51 -3.05 -8.31 6.72
C GLY A 51 -2.64 -7.29 5.68
N GLY A 52 -3.21 -7.37 4.49
CA GLY A 52 -2.92 -6.42 3.43
C GLY A 52 -1.48 -6.47 2.97
N PHE A 53 -0.90 -5.30 2.70
CA PHE A 53 0.46 -5.21 2.20
C PHE A 53 1.11 -3.92 2.63
N CYS A 54 2.43 -3.87 2.48
CA CYS A 54 3.20 -2.65 2.70
C CYS A 54 3.66 -2.13 1.35
N VAL A 55 3.93 -0.83 1.28
CA VAL A 55 4.36 -0.17 0.04
C VAL A 55 5.65 0.58 0.30
N THR A 56 6.61 0.40 -0.60
CA THR A 56 7.85 1.19 -0.61
C THR A 56 8.19 1.52 -2.06
N THR A 57 9.28 2.24 -2.28
CA THR A 57 9.73 2.56 -3.63
C THR A 57 11.14 2.06 -3.84
N TYR A 58 11.55 1.96 -5.11
CA TYR A 58 12.92 1.58 -5.44
C TYR A 58 13.92 2.56 -4.84
N SER A 59 13.61 3.86 -4.93
CA SER A 59 14.48 4.89 -4.38
C SER A 59 14.63 4.77 -2.87
N LEU A 60 13.52 4.60 -2.16
CA LEU A 60 13.57 4.49 -0.71
C LEU A 60 14.35 3.27 -0.27
N LEU A 61 14.11 2.14 -0.94
CA LEU A 61 14.80 0.90 -0.59
C LEU A 61 16.29 1.00 -0.87
N SER A 62 16.68 1.50 -2.04
CA SER A 62 18.07 1.54 -2.42
C SER A 62 18.91 2.51 -1.58
N ASN A 63 18.28 3.50 -0.96
CA ASN A 63 18.96 4.45 -0.09
C ASN A 63 18.83 4.12 1.39
N SER A 64 18.39 2.92 1.73
CA SER A 64 18.18 2.51 3.12
C SER A 64 19.08 1.37 3.51
N LYS A 65 19.02 0.99 4.79
CA LYS A 65 19.74 -0.17 5.30
C LYS A 65 19.22 -1.47 4.69
N LEU A 66 18.03 -1.44 4.08
CA LEU A 66 17.42 -2.60 3.47
C LEU A 66 17.74 -2.74 1.98
N LYS A 67 18.71 -1.99 1.49
CA LYS A 67 19.09 -2.06 0.06
C LYS A 67 19.49 -3.46 -0.38
N HIS A 68 19.89 -4.32 0.56
CA HIS A 68 20.25 -5.69 0.22
C HIS A 68 19.08 -6.45 -0.41
N ILE A 69 17.84 -6.03 -0.16
CA ILE A 69 16.69 -6.67 -0.80
C ILE A 69 16.82 -6.57 -2.31
N LEU A 70 17.16 -5.39 -2.82
CA LEU A 70 17.34 -5.20 -4.26
C LEU A 70 18.63 -5.81 -4.76
N GLU A 71 19.68 -5.77 -3.97
CA GLU A 71 20.97 -6.36 -4.35
C GLU A 71 20.87 -7.87 -4.49
N ASP A 72 20.15 -8.52 -3.58
CA ASP A 72 20.03 -9.96 -3.58
C ASP A 72 18.91 -10.49 -4.47
N CYS A 73 18.04 -9.61 -4.96
CA CYS A 73 16.87 -9.99 -5.76
C CYS A 73 16.88 -9.26 -7.11
N PRO A 74 17.76 -9.66 -8.04
CA PRO A 74 17.82 -8.98 -9.34
C PRO A 74 16.51 -9.01 -10.11
N ALA A 75 15.72 -10.06 -9.94
CA ALA A 75 14.42 -10.14 -10.63
C ALA A 75 13.46 -9.03 -10.17
N LEU A 76 13.51 -8.68 -8.90
CA LEU A 76 12.72 -7.57 -8.38
C LEU A 76 13.35 -6.24 -8.79
N ARG A 77 14.66 -6.12 -8.60
CA ARG A 77 15.39 -4.88 -8.89
C ARG A 77 15.21 -4.43 -10.33
N ASP A 78 15.29 -5.36 -11.27
CA ASP A 78 15.27 -5.04 -12.69
C ASP A 78 13.90 -5.27 -13.33
N CYS A 79 12.86 -5.50 -12.53
CA CYS A 79 11.48 -5.73 -13.00
C CYS A 79 11.39 -6.87 -13.99
N LEU A 80 12.11 -7.95 -13.73
CA LEU A 80 12.07 -9.14 -14.57
C LEU A 80 10.88 -10.03 -14.24
N LEU A 81 10.29 -9.84 -13.06
CA LEU A 81 9.04 -10.52 -12.70
C LEU A 81 7.89 -9.89 -13.46
N LEU A 82 6.83 -10.65 -13.67
CA LEU A 82 5.59 -10.06 -14.18
C LEU A 82 5.04 -9.11 -13.11
N GLU A 83 4.32 -8.10 -13.57
CA GLU A 83 3.74 -7.14 -12.62
C GLU A 83 2.82 -7.85 -11.65
N GLY A 84 3.08 -7.64 -10.36
CA GLY A 84 2.27 -8.28 -9.30
C GLY A 84 2.70 -9.69 -8.94
N GLU A 85 3.69 -10.24 -9.65
CA GLU A 85 4.18 -11.57 -9.33
C GLU A 85 5.11 -11.47 -8.11
N PHE A 86 4.80 -12.26 -7.08
CA PHE A 86 5.59 -12.25 -5.85
C PHE A 86 6.81 -13.15 -5.95
N MET A 87 7.92 -12.67 -5.38
CA MET A 87 9.07 -13.52 -5.10
C MET A 87 9.32 -13.53 -3.60
N GLN A 88 9.82 -14.63 -3.09
CA GLN A 88 10.07 -14.75 -1.66
C GLN A 88 11.51 -14.43 -1.32
N TYR A 89 11.70 -13.65 -0.25
CA TYR A 89 13.02 -13.31 0.22
C TYR A 89 12.96 -13.09 1.73
N LYS A 90 13.70 -13.90 2.47
CA LYS A 90 13.84 -13.81 3.94
C LYS A 90 12.48 -13.69 4.66
N GLY A 91 11.58 -14.59 4.29
CA GLY A 91 10.29 -14.67 4.98
C GLY A 91 9.22 -13.75 4.51
N ARG A 92 9.50 -12.89 3.55
CA ARG A 92 8.51 -11.98 2.98
C ARG A 92 8.42 -12.17 1.49
N LYS A 93 7.28 -11.77 0.93
CA LYS A 93 7.06 -11.82 -0.51
C LYS A 93 7.04 -10.40 -1.03
N TYR A 94 7.71 -10.17 -2.16
CA TYR A 94 7.87 -8.86 -2.77
C TYR A 94 7.42 -8.89 -4.22
N ALA A 95 6.76 -7.84 -4.67
CA ALA A 95 6.33 -7.68 -6.05
C ALA A 95 6.40 -6.22 -6.44
N TRP A 96 6.49 -5.94 -7.73
CA TRP A 96 6.40 -4.56 -8.19
C TRP A 96 5.06 -4.33 -8.86
N ILE A 97 4.54 -3.11 -8.74
CA ILE A 97 3.24 -2.71 -9.29
C ILE A 97 3.42 -1.32 -9.89
N SER A 98 2.83 -1.08 -11.05
CA SER A 98 2.79 0.25 -11.66
C SER A 98 1.88 1.16 -10.85
N ILE A 99 2.25 2.44 -10.79
CA ILE A 99 1.43 3.45 -10.14
C ILE A 99 1.32 4.63 -11.10
N ASP A 100 0.10 5.17 -11.27
CA ASP A 100 -0.06 6.31 -12.17
C ASP A 100 0.16 7.62 -11.42
N GLY A 101 0.12 8.73 -12.16
CA GLY A 101 0.41 10.04 -11.58
C GLY A 101 -0.59 10.50 -10.54
N SER A 102 -1.78 9.92 -10.50
CA SER A 102 -2.78 10.27 -9.49
C SER A 102 -2.71 9.35 -8.27
N GLY A 103 -1.81 8.38 -8.27
CA GLY A 103 -1.62 7.52 -7.11
C GLY A 103 -2.50 6.28 -7.11
N VAL A 104 -2.93 5.85 -8.28
CA VAL A 104 -3.77 4.65 -8.40
C VAL A 104 -2.89 3.47 -8.83
N ILE A 105 -3.05 2.35 -8.14
CA ILE A 105 -2.44 1.08 -8.53
C ILE A 105 -3.54 0.11 -8.93
N LYS A 106 -3.23 -0.77 -9.86
CA LYS A 106 -4.14 -1.86 -10.23
C LYS A 106 -3.46 -3.16 -9.86
N VAL A 107 -4.09 -3.93 -9.01
CA VAL A 107 -3.47 -5.13 -8.46
C VAL A 107 -4.06 -6.36 -9.15
N PRO A 108 -3.21 -7.20 -9.77
CA PRO A 108 -3.72 -8.38 -10.47
C PRO A 108 -4.48 -9.33 -9.54
N PRO A 109 -5.45 -10.09 -10.08
CA PRO A 109 -6.24 -10.99 -9.25
C PRO A 109 -5.41 -12.00 -8.46
N LYS A 110 -4.37 -12.55 -9.07
CA LYS A 110 -3.51 -13.50 -8.37
C LYS A 110 -2.79 -12.85 -7.20
N THR A 111 -2.38 -11.60 -7.35
CA THR A 111 -1.70 -10.86 -6.30
C THR A 111 -2.64 -10.64 -5.13
N LEU A 112 -3.88 -10.21 -5.41
CA LEU A 112 -4.87 -10.04 -4.36
C LEU A 112 -5.15 -11.36 -3.65
N SER A 113 -5.22 -12.45 -4.40
CA SER A 113 -5.47 -13.77 -3.80
C SER A 113 -4.37 -14.17 -2.84
N VAL A 114 -3.11 -13.94 -3.20
CA VAL A 114 -1.98 -14.23 -2.31
C VAL A 114 -2.06 -13.40 -1.03
N LEU A 115 -2.56 -12.18 -1.13
CA LEU A 115 -2.70 -11.27 0.00
C LEU A 115 -4.01 -11.48 0.77
N ASP A 116 -4.85 -12.40 0.31
CA ASP A 116 -6.15 -12.68 0.92
C ASP A 116 -7.05 -11.44 0.89
N LEU A 117 -7.02 -10.73 -0.23
CA LEU A 117 -7.81 -9.53 -0.46
C LEU A 117 -8.76 -9.72 -1.63
N HIS A 118 -9.84 -8.96 -1.63
CA HIS A 118 -10.80 -8.97 -2.74
C HIS A 118 -11.46 -7.61 -2.89
N SER A 119 -12.13 -7.38 -3.99
CA SER A 119 -12.81 -6.11 -4.24
C SER A 119 -13.87 -5.86 -3.18
N GLY A 120 -14.05 -4.60 -2.85
CA GLY A 120 -14.97 -4.18 -1.80
C GLY A 120 -14.33 -4.04 -0.43
N MET A 121 -13.16 -4.64 -0.21
CA MET A 121 -12.48 -4.50 1.08
C MET A 121 -11.89 -3.11 1.22
N GLU A 122 -11.84 -2.66 2.47
CA GLU A 122 -11.22 -1.38 2.81
C GLU A 122 -9.83 -1.62 3.38
N LEU A 123 -8.91 -0.75 3.01
CA LEU A 123 -7.53 -0.82 3.47
C LEU A 123 -7.20 0.46 4.24
N LEU A 124 -6.65 0.33 5.42
CA LEU A 124 -6.24 1.46 6.24
C LEU A 124 -4.77 1.74 5.98
N SER A 125 -4.48 2.94 5.47
CA SER A 125 -3.10 3.35 5.21
C SER A 125 -2.50 3.94 6.46
N ILE A 126 -1.39 3.38 6.91
CA ILE A 126 -0.76 3.73 8.17
C ILE A 126 0.73 3.95 7.94
N ARG A 127 1.28 4.99 8.54
CA ARG A 127 2.73 5.17 8.53
C ARG A 127 3.39 4.02 9.31
N SER A 128 4.31 3.31 8.66
CA SER A 128 5.02 2.20 9.30
C SER A 128 6.45 2.59 9.66
N SER A 129 7.18 3.13 8.71
CA SER A 129 8.58 3.51 8.90
C SER A 129 8.92 4.65 7.95
N ASP A 130 10.19 5.04 7.93
CA ASP A 130 10.64 6.11 7.03
C ASP A 130 10.59 5.69 5.57
N ILE A 131 10.61 4.40 5.29
CA ILE A 131 10.70 3.93 3.92
C ILE A 131 9.47 3.19 3.44
N ALA A 132 8.52 2.89 4.31
CA ALA A 132 7.35 2.10 3.91
C ALA A 132 6.12 2.47 4.71
N PHE A 133 4.96 2.34 4.09
CA PHE A 133 3.69 2.46 4.79
C PHE A 133 2.88 1.18 4.58
N THR A 134 1.91 0.96 5.45
CA THR A 134 1.09 -0.24 5.43
C THR A 134 -0.31 0.08 4.91
N MET A 135 -0.82 -0.80 4.05
CA MET A 135 -2.22 -0.80 3.64
C MET A 135 -2.84 -2.00 4.32
N GLY A 136 -3.33 -1.81 5.54
CA GLY A 136 -3.80 -2.92 6.36
C GLY A 136 -5.27 -3.22 6.17
N ALA A 137 -5.63 -4.49 6.24
CA ALA A 137 -6.99 -4.94 5.97
C ALA A 137 -7.77 -5.31 7.24
N LYS A 138 -7.10 -5.49 8.35
CA LYS A 138 -7.73 -5.97 9.57
C LYS A 138 -6.89 -5.59 10.79
N GLY A 139 -7.32 -6.02 11.95
CA GLY A 139 -6.56 -5.90 13.19
C GLY A 139 -6.99 -4.73 14.05
N PRO A 140 -6.31 -4.54 15.19
CA PRO A 140 -6.74 -3.53 16.17
C PRO A 140 -6.79 -2.11 15.65
N LEU A 141 -5.86 -1.73 14.76
CA LEU A 141 -5.88 -0.37 14.22
C LEU A 141 -7.07 -0.15 13.31
N MET A 142 -7.44 -1.17 12.52
CA MET A 142 -8.61 -1.07 11.65
C MET A 142 -9.87 -0.95 12.51
N GLU A 143 -9.96 -1.70 13.59
CA GLU A 143 -11.10 -1.63 14.49
C GLU A 143 -11.20 -0.26 15.15
N ARG A 144 -10.06 0.31 15.56
CA ARG A 144 -10.06 1.65 16.11
C ARG A 144 -10.46 2.69 15.08
N ALA A 145 -10.07 2.48 13.82
CA ALA A 145 -10.46 3.39 12.75
C ALA A 145 -11.97 3.43 12.59
N TYR A 146 -12.61 2.27 12.65
CA TYR A 146 -14.07 2.22 12.51
C TYR A 146 -14.81 2.84 13.70
N SER A 147 -14.19 2.84 14.87
CA SER A 147 -14.82 3.46 16.04
C SER A 147 -14.30 4.86 16.33
N PHE A 148 -13.45 5.41 15.46
CA PHE A 148 -12.87 6.73 15.65
C PHE A 148 -13.92 7.82 15.48
N ASN A 149 -13.98 8.76 16.45
CA ASN A 149 -14.98 9.81 16.40
C ASN A 149 -14.63 10.96 15.47
N GLY A 150 -13.39 11.04 15.06
CA GLY A 150 -12.95 12.05 14.10
C GLY A 150 -13.22 11.59 12.68
N ASN A 151 -12.71 12.33 11.72
CA ASN A 151 -12.93 12.04 10.33
C ASN A 151 -11.70 11.37 9.73
N ILE A 152 -11.89 10.19 9.14
CA ILE A 152 -10.85 9.51 8.38
C ILE A 152 -11.33 9.49 6.95
N GLU A 153 -10.59 10.14 6.06
CA GLU A 153 -10.98 10.24 4.67
C GLU A 153 -10.94 8.90 3.97
N LYS A 154 -11.90 8.65 3.11
CA LYS A 154 -12.00 7.43 2.35
C LYS A 154 -11.76 7.71 0.88
N TYR A 155 -10.87 6.94 0.27
CA TYR A 155 -10.46 7.15 -1.11
C TYR A 155 -11.00 6.03 -1.99
N LEU A 156 -11.86 6.42 -2.92
CA LEU A 156 -12.60 5.52 -3.79
C LEU A 156 -12.11 5.53 -5.23
N GLY A 157 -11.06 6.30 -5.50
CA GLY A 157 -10.57 6.44 -6.86
C GLY A 157 -11.29 7.55 -7.59
N GLU A 158 -11.32 7.46 -8.91
CA GLU A 158 -11.83 8.56 -9.69
C GLU A 158 -13.31 8.66 -9.81
N GLN A 159 -13.97 7.56 -9.55
CA GLN A 159 -15.36 7.56 -9.86
C GLN A 159 -16.13 8.53 -9.06
N ARG A 160 -15.59 9.01 -7.98
CA ARG A 160 -16.31 9.92 -7.25
C ARG A 160 -16.52 11.18 -7.97
N ASN A 161 -15.78 11.41 -8.94
CA ASN A 161 -15.86 12.62 -9.64
C ASN A 161 -17.16 12.85 -10.30
N GLU A 162 -17.71 11.81 -10.80
CA GLU A 162 -18.86 11.98 -11.52
C GLU A 162 -19.97 12.25 -10.66
N ILE A 163 -19.85 11.95 -9.45
CA ILE A 163 -20.90 12.17 -8.64
C ILE A 163 -21.18 13.55 -8.40
N CYS A 164 -20.23 14.32 -8.60
CA CYS A 164 -20.39 15.68 -8.36
C CYS A 164 -21.30 16.37 -9.31
N ASN A 165 -21.77 15.71 -10.23
CA ASN A 165 -22.62 16.34 -11.17
C ASN A 165 -23.97 16.61 -10.81
#